data_5f89abbab5ef85433f9be6c99476a93f
#
_entry.id   5f89abbab5ef85433f9be6c99476a93f
#
_cell.length_a   1.000
_cell.length_b   1.000
_cell.length_c   1.000
_cell.angle_alpha   90.00
_cell.angle_beta   90.00
_cell.angle_gamma   90.00
#
_symmetry.space_group_name_H-M   'P 1'
#
loop_
_entity.id
_entity.type
_entity.pdbx_description
1 polymer ?
#
loop_
_entity_poly.entity_id
_entity_poly.type
_entity_poly.pdbx_seq_one_letter_code
_entity_poly.pdbx_strand_id
1 'polypeptide(L)'
;MAFATLALALTFHAEARDEDEARRIAVDAISRVSHRLKAPTDGQMPGVEIVNDSVASADSRVRVYSSREGFAVVSLNDNTPALLAVSERPISSDGGNPAFRQWLEAVTAVANEATTPLQVTTPDPDKYRTEVEPLISTQWGQLAPFFYMCPMENPSEHVGEYFPADNHCVVGCVAVTAAQIMNYYRFPSNGKGSAQITMTDWDSLTDVVFSVNFGESTYDYDNMLLSYPEDGYSETQGRAVAQLMYHCGVMSDMIYSVDGSGTSNGNAINGMIDHFDYDPAGEEIDRYFSTEKVWMNTLYDEINQNRPVMYAGYTYDEATHDIGGHSFIIDGYDADGMVHVNWGWAGDSDGMYDISILNPPDTGWSFEYYQSMVIGVRPNPSAVDVVKVNPAVNAPTGVFSIDGRRLRSDGASRGSLPPGFYIIDGKKCRVNF
;
A
#
# COMPACT_ATOMS: atom_id res chain seq x y z
N MET A 1 -46.49 -50.32 16.07
CA MET A 1 -45.01 -50.35 15.99
C MET A 1 -44.55 -49.18 15.20
N ALA A 2 -44.09 -48.16 15.88
CA ALA A 2 -43.53 -46.93 15.25
C ALA A 2 -42.02 -47.05 15.26
N PHE A 3 -41.41 -47.09 14.11
CA PHE A 3 -39.96 -47.00 13.96
C PHE A 3 -39.54 -45.55 14.07
N ALA A 4 -38.87 -45.19 15.16
CA ALA A 4 -38.17 -43.92 15.30
C ALA A 4 -36.82 -44.03 14.59
N THR A 5 -36.65 -43.34 13.47
CA THR A 5 -35.37 -43.20 12.78
C THR A 5 -34.56 -42.12 13.52
N LEU A 6 -33.54 -42.55 14.25
CA LEU A 6 -32.57 -41.67 14.89
C LEU A 6 -31.63 -41.15 13.78
N ALA A 7 -31.84 -39.91 13.34
CA ALA A 7 -30.88 -39.22 12.49
C ALA A 7 -29.67 -38.81 13.35
N LEU A 8 -28.57 -39.53 13.18
CA LEU A 8 -27.27 -39.14 13.73
C LEU A 8 -26.78 -37.97 12.91
N ALA A 9 -26.94 -36.77 13.43
CA ALA A 9 -26.25 -35.59 12.88
C ALA A 9 -24.78 -35.76 13.19
N LEU A 10 -24.00 -36.18 12.20
CA LEU A 10 -22.55 -36.07 12.20
C LEU A 10 -22.25 -34.57 12.14
N THR A 11 -21.99 -33.94 13.27
CA THR A 11 -21.33 -32.67 13.32
C THR A 11 -19.90 -32.89 12.84
N PHE A 12 -19.64 -32.57 11.59
CA PHE A 12 -18.27 -32.37 11.13
C PHE A 12 -17.73 -31.17 11.89
N HIS A 13 -16.96 -31.40 12.92
CA HIS A 13 -16.07 -30.40 13.46
C HIS A 13 -14.95 -30.27 12.41
N ALA A 14 -14.81 -29.14 11.78
CA ALA A 14 -13.59 -28.82 11.08
C ALA A 14 -12.44 -28.98 12.08
N GLU A 15 -11.50 -29.88 11.78
CA GLU A 15 -10.32 -30.03 12.63
C GLU A 15 -9.53 -28.73 12.53
N ALA A 16 -9.18 -28.15 13.67
CA ALA A 16 -8.33 -26.98 13.70
C ALA A 16 -6.90 -27.41 13.37
N ARG A 17 -6.19 -26.64 12.53
CA ARG A 17 -4.74 -26.81 12.34
C ARG A 17 -4.04 -26.79 13.69
N ASP A 18 -3.12 -27.72 13.89
CA ASP A 18 -2.36 -27.76 15.14
C ASP A 18 -1.24 -26.68 15.15
N GLU A 19 -0.74 -26.35 16.33
CA GLU A 19 0.29 -25.35 16.54
C GLU A 19 1.61 -25.69 15.80
N ASP A 20 1.95 -26.97 15.67
CA ASP A 20 3.16 -27.40 14.97
C ASP A 20 3.02 -27.20 13.46
N GLU A 21 1.84 -27.43 12.92
CA GLU A 21 1.54 -27.17 11.51
C GLU A 21 1.54 -25.65 11.24
N ALA A 22 0.88 -24.85 12.07
CA ALA A 22 0.88 -23.40 11.95
C ALA A 22 2.30 -22.82 11.99
N ARG A 23 3.14 -23.32 12.91
CA ARG A 23 4.55 -22.90 12.99
C ARG A 23 5.33 -23.27 11.73
N ARG A 24 5.11 -24.46 11.14
CA ARG A 24 5.76 -24.87 9.89
C ARG A 24 5.36 -23.95 8.73
N ILE A 25 4.07 -23.60 8.61
CA ILE A 25 3.58 -22.66 7.61
C ILE A 25 4.26 -21.31 7.78
N ALA A 26 4.33 -20.79 9.00
CA ALA A 26 4.99 -19.49 9.27
C ALA A 26 6.47 -19.50 8.90
N VAL A 27 7.22 -20.53 9.31
CA VAL A 27 8.66 -20.66 8.99
C VAL A 27 8.88 -20.73 7.49
N ASP A 28 8.08 -21.51 6.77
CA ASP A 28 8.19 -21.65 5.31
C ASP A 28 7.85 -20.33 4.61
N ALA A 29 6.80 -19.65 5.04
CA ALA A 29 6.40 -18.36 4.47
C ALA A 29 7.47 -17.28 4.68
N ILE A 30 7.95 -17.10 5.92
CA ILE A 30 9.01 -16.13 6.23
C ILE A 30 10.28 -16.44 5.44
N SER A 31 10.65 -17.72 5.34
CA SER A 31 11.83 -18.15 4.57
C SER A 31 11.70 -17.80 3.09
N ARG A 32 10.51 -17.99 2.50
CA ARG A 32 10.27 -17.65 1.08
C ARG A 32 10.46 -16.18 0.78
N VAL A 33 9.92 -15.28 1.60
CA VAL A 33 10.05 -13.83 1.38
C VAL A 33 11.46 -13.33 1.70
N SER A 34 12.12 -13.85 2.74
CA SER A 34 13.49 -13.45 3.09
C SER A 34 14.55 -13.92 2.07
N HIS A 35 14.34 -15.07 1.42
CA HIS A 35 15.26 -15.58 0.38
C HIS A 35 15.16 -14.82 -0.94
N ARG A 36 14.07 -14.14 -1.23
CA ARG A 36 13.98 -13.25 -2.40
C ARG A 36 14.98 -12.09 -2.33
N LEU A 37 15.42 -11.69 -1.13
CA LEU A 37 16.32 -10.55 -0.92
C LEU A 37 17.78 -10.93 -0.64
N LYS A 38 18.06 -12.14 -0.16
CA LYS A 38 19.42 -12.56 0.23
C LYS A 38 19.71 -13.96 -0.28
N ALA A 39 20.80 -14.12 -1.03
CA ALA A 39 21.37 -15.46 -1.26
C ALA A 39 21.69 -16.11 0.11
N PRO A 40 21.35 -17.40 0.33
CA PRO A 40 21.53 -18.05 1.62
C PRO A 40 23.02 -18.09 2.00
N THR A 41 23.36 -17.47 3.11
CA THR A 41 24.75 -17.44 3.61
C THR A 41 25.07 -18.56 4.56
N ASP A 42 24.10 -19.25 5.16
CA ASP A 42 24.34 -20.46 5.97
C ASP A 42 23.01 -21.18 6.21
N GLY A 43 23.00 -22.50 6.03
CA GLY A 43 21.83 -23.36 6.09
C GLY A 43 21.17 -23.52 7.48
N GLN A 44 21.10 -22.47 8.26
CA GLN A 44 20.40 -22.44 9.53
C GLN A 44 19.01 -21.79 9.34
N MET A 45 17.95 -22.56 9.61
CA MET A 45 16.59 -22.05 9.68
C MET A 45 16.50 -20.90 10.68
N PRO A 46 15.84 -19.78 10.36
CA PRO A 46 15.62 -18.70 11.30
C PRO A 46 14.90 -19.21 12.56
N GLY A 47 15.37 -18.79 13.72
CA GLY A 47 14.68 -19.05 14.98
C GLY A 47 13.38 -18.23 15.01
N VAL A 48 12.28 -18.85 14.60
CA VAL A 48 10.95 -18.22 14.65
C VAL A 48 10.43 -18.32 16.08
N GLU A 49 10.22 -17.17 16.72
CA GLU A 49 9.55 -17.06 18.01
C GLU A 49 8.08 -16.72 17.79
N ILE A 50 7.19 -17.28 18.64
CA ILE A 50 5.80 -16.83 18.68
C ILE A 50 5.81 -15.52 19.44
N VAL A 51 5.47 -14.43 18.78
CA VAL A 51 5.14 -13.19 19.47
C VAL A 51 3.67 -13.33 19.90
N ASN A 52 3.49 -14.03 21.00
CA ASN A 52 2.22 -13.96 21.67
C ASN A 52 2.22 -12.61 22.31
N ASP A 53 1.39 -11.69 21.85
CA ASP A 53 0.79 -10.92 22.89
C ASP A 53 -0.18 -9.89 22.38
N SER A 54 -1.13 -9.66 23.14
CA SER A 54 -2.11 -8.59 23.22
C SER A 54 -3.29 -8.61 22.26
N VAL A 55 -3.19 -9.22 21.06
CA VAL A 55 -4.33 -9.29 20.12
C VAL A 55 -4.96 -10.69 20.05
N ALA A 56 -4.20 -11.74 20.31
CA ALA A 56 -4.73 -13.10 20.35
C ALA A 56 -4.96 -13.55 21.79
N SER A 57 -6.20 -13.54 22.26
CA SER A 57 -6.58 -14.26 23.48
C SER A 57 -6.19 -15.73 23.35
N ALA A 58 -6.04 -16.46 24.48
CA ALA A 58 -5.73 -17.90 24.47
C ALA A 58 -6.71 -18.71 23.61
N ASP A 59 -7.91 -18.20 23.37
CA ASP A 59 -8.97 -18.81 22.56
C ASP A 59 -8.95 -18.34 21.08
N SER A 60 -8.02 -17.46 20.68
CA SER A 60 -7.91 -16.98 19.30
C SER A 60 -7.49 -18.12 18.37
N ARG A 61 -8.09 -18.17 17.18
CA ARG A 61 -7.69 -19.05 16.08
C ARG A 61 -6.65 -18.45 15.14
N VAL A 62 -6.03 -17.34 15.51
CA VAL A 62 -4.96 -16.70 14.75
C VAL A 62 -3.68 -16.67 15.56
N ARG A 63 -2.54 -16.92 14.91
CA ARG A 63 -1.21 -16.86 15.50
C ARG A 63 -0.33 -15.91 14.72
N VAL A 64 0.41 -15.08 15.44
CA VAL A 64 1.46 -14.22 14.87
C VAL A 64 2.81 -14.79 15.24
N TYR A 65 3.60 -15.12 14.24
CA TYR A 65 4.96 -15.61 14.38
C TYR A 65 5.92 -14.54 13.89
N SER A 66 6.93 -14.20 14.66
CA SER A 66 7.95 -13.23 14.26
C SER A 66 9.37 -13.80 14.43
N SER A 67 10.26 -13.35 13.57
CA SER A 67 11.68 -13.64 13.61
C SER A 67 12.46 -12.36 13.30
N ARG A 68 13.78 -12.42 13.29
CA ARG A 68 14.61 -11.28 12.83
C ARG A 68 14.48 -11.00 11.33
N GLU A 69 13.95 -11.94 10.57
CA GLU A 69 13.89 -11.91 9.11
C GLU A 69 12.48 -11.60 8.57
N GLY A 70 11.48 -11.54 9.46
CA GLY A 70 10.10 -11.26 9.08
C GLY A 70 9.09 -11.76 10.07
N PHE A 71 7.80 -11.60 9.74
CA PHE A 71 6.69 -12.18 10.48
C PHE A 71 5.71 -12.90 9.55
N ALA A 72 4.90 -13.77 10.13
CA ALA A 72 3.76 -14.39 9.45
C ALA A 72 2.54 -14.44 10.39
N VAL A 73 1.37 -14.27 9.82
CA VAL A 73 0.07 -14.45 10.50
C VAL A 73 -0.59 -15.71 9.94
N VAL A 74 -0.92 -16.65 10.81
CA VAL A 74 -1.44 -17.97 10.42
C VAL A 74 -2.76 -18.23 11.14
N SER A 75 -3.75 -18.74 10.40
CA SER A 75 -5.03 -19.19 10.97
C SER A 75 -4.97 -20.65 11.36
N LEU A 76 -5.52 -20.95 12.53
CA LEU A 76 -5.77 -22.32 13.01
C LEU A 76 -7.14 -22.88 12.54
N ASN A 77 -7.99 -22.08 11.90
CA ASN A 77 -9.29 -22.52 11.41
C ASN A 77 -9.17 -23.04 9.98
N ASP A 78 -9.51 -24.32 9.76
CA ASP A 78 -9.45 -24.97 8.45
C ASP A 78 -10.45 -24.38 7.42
N ASN A 79 -11.44 -23.63 7.89
CA ASN A 79 -12.36 -22.93 7.00
C ASN A 79 -11.81 -21.60 6.45
N THR A 80 -10.62 -21.20 6.88
CA THR A 80 -9.95 -19.99 6.38
C THR A 80 -8.62 -20.34 5.73
N PRO A 81 -8.07 -19.47 4.87
CA PRO A 81 -6.70 -19.63 4.39
C PRO A 81 -5.73 -19.83 5.56
N ALA A 82 -4.72 -20.66 5.36
CA ALA A 82 -3.77 -20.97 6.42
C ALA A 82 -2.85 -19.78 6.69
N LEU A 83 -2.25 -19.22 5.64
CA LEU A 83 -1.40 -18.04 5.70
C LEU A 83 -2.27 -16.80 5.43
N LEU A 84 -2.34 -15.89 6.39
CA LEU A 84 -3.12 -14.65 6.30
C LEU A 84 -2.26 -13.44 5.95
N ALA A 85 -1.01 -13.42 6.43
CA ALA A 85 -0.04 -12.41 6.06
C ALA A 85 1.39 -12.93 6.22
N VAL A 86 2.31 -12.34 5.45
CA VAL A 86 3.74 -12.52 5.61
C VAL A 86 4.49 -11.25 5.21
N SER A 87 5.50 -10.88 6.00
CA SER A 87 6.39 -9.75 5.76
C SER A 87 7.85 -10.19 5.88
N GLU A 88 8.72 -9.53 5.12
CA GLU A 88 10.18 -9.66 5.21
C GLU A 88 10.80 -8.86 6.36
N ARG A 89 9.99 -8.20 7.15
CA ARG A 89 10.40 -7.41 8.31
C ARG A 89 9.81 -7.99 9.58
N PRO A 90 10.55 -7.99 10.69
CA PRO A 90 9.97 -8.37 11.97
C PRO A 90 8.84 -7.41 12.34
N ILE A 91 7.89 -7.89 13.11
CA ILE A 91 6.88 -7.02 13.70
C ILE A 91 7.55 -6.07 14.70
N SER A 92 7.14 -4.80 14.70
CA SER A 92 7.67 -3.80 15.62
C SER A 92 7.31 -4.13 17.09
N SER A 93 8.06 -3.57 18.05
CA SER A 93 7.93 -3.88 19.49
C SER A 93 6.57 -3.54 20.07
N ASP A 94 5.82 -2.67 19.43
CA ASP A 94 4.46 -2.24 19.78
C ASP A 94 3.36 -3.03 19.04
N GLY A 95 3.73 -4.12 18.38
CA GLY A 95 2.78 -5.05 17.73
C GLY A 95 2.36 -4.66 16.32
N GLY A 96 3.18 -3.90 15.62
CA GLY A 96 2.91 -3.40 14.26
C GLY A 96 2.23 -2.04 14.25
N ASN A 97 2.05 -1.48 13.07
CA ASN A 97 1.39 -0.19 12.90
C ASN A 97 -0.12 -0.25 13.24
N PRO A 98 -0.78 0.88 13.51
CA PRO A 98 -2.20 0.88 13.89
C PRO A 98 -3.12 0.21 12.86
N ALA A 99 -2.88 0.40 11.56
CA ALA A 99 -3.70 -0.18 10.51
C ALA A 99 -3.53 -1.72 10.42
N PHE A 100 -2.29 -2.21 10.58
CA PHE A 100 -2.03 -3.65 10.70
C PHE A 100 -2.76 -4.26 11.90
N ARG A 101 -2.74 -3.58 13.06
CA ARG A 101 -3.46 -4.07 14.25
C ARG A 101 -4.97 -4.16 14.01
N GLN A 102 -5.57 -3.14 13.38
CA GLN A 102 -6.99 -3.17 12.99
C GLN A 102 -7.29 -4.31 12.01
N TRP A 103 -6.43 -4.50 11.00
CA TRP A 103 -6.55 -5.64 10.09
C TRP A 103 -6.45 -6.98 10.85
N LEU A 104 -5.51 -7.12 11.78
CA LEU A 104 -5.31 -8.34 12.56
C LEU A 104 -6.52 -8.65 13.46
N GLU A 105 -7.14 -7.64 14.06
CA GLU A 105 -8.40 -7.78 14.81
C GLU A 105 -9.51 -8.28 13.91
N ALA A 106 -9.69 -7.70 12.73
CA ALA A 106 -10.70 -8.07 11.77
C ALA A 106 -10.54 -9.54 11.31
N VAL A 107 -9.35 -9.93 10.85
CA VAL A 107 -9.13 -11.33 10.40
C VAL A 107 -9.23 -12.33 11.55
N THR A 108 -8.90 -11.91 12.78
CA THR A 108 -9.07 -12.75 13.97
C THR A 108 -10.55 -13.02 14.27
N ALA A 109 -11.40 -12.01 14.19
CA ALA A 109 -12.84 -12.16 14.35
C ALA A 109 -13.40 -13.16 13.31
N VAL A 110 -13.06 -12.96 12.04
CA VAL A 110 -13.47 -13.86 10.96
C VAL A 110 -12.95 -15.29 11.18
N ALA A 111 -11.68 -15.47 11.51
CA ALA A 111 -11.10 -16.79 11.74
C ALA A 111 -11.75 -17.51 12.93
N ASN A 112 -12.17 -16.78 13.96
CA ASN A 112 -12.86 -17.35 15.10
C ASN A 112 -14.28 -17.86 14.76
N GLU A 113 -14.97 -17.19 13.84
CA GLU A 113 -16.38 -17.43 13.54
C GLU A 113 -16.62 -18.26 12.28
N ALA A 114 -15.64 -18.41 11.38
CA ALA A 114 -15.80 -19.12 10.11
C ALA A 114 -16.17 -20.61 10.35
N THR A 115 -17.39 -20.97 9.93
CA THR A 115 -17.92 -22.35 10.00
C THR A 115 -18.02 -23.04 8.66
N THR A 116 -17.80 -22.29 7.56
CA THR A 116 -17.79 -22.79 6.18
C THR A 116 -16.51 -22.31 5.48
N PRO A 117 -15.95 -23.11 4.56
CA PRO A 117 -14.74 -22.73 3.86
C PRO A 117 -14.88 -21.39 3.11
N LEU A 118 -13.97 -20.46 3.38
CA LEU A 118 -13.83 -19.23 2.62
C LEU A 118 -13.16 -19.52 1.28
N GLN A 119 -13.64 -18.85 0.24
CA GLN A 119 -13.07 -19.01 -1.10
C GLN A 119 -12.11 -17.85 -1.38
N VAL A 120 -10.85 -18.20 -1.66
CA VAL A 120 -9.84 -17.26 -2.15
C VAL A 120 -9.99 -17.14 -3.67
N THR A 121 -9.98 -15.91 -4.18
CA THR A 121 -9.90 -15.65 -5.61
C THR A 121 -8.43 -15.48 -6.00
N THR A 122 -7.90 -16.40 -6.78
CA THR A 122 -6.53 -16.34 -7.31
C THR A 122 -6.50 -15.69 -8.69
N PRO A 123 -5.38 -15.07 -9.12
CA PRO A 123 -5.25 -14.52 -10.45
C PRO A 123 -5.36 -15.65 -11.52
N ASP A 124 -6.20 -15.42 -12.52
CA ASP A 124 -6.38 -16.34 -13.64
C ASP A 124 -5.11 -16.34 -14.52
N PRO A 125 -4.36 -17.48 -14.61
CA PRO A 125 -3.09 -17.52 -15.33
C PRO A 125 -3.23 -17.33 -16.84
N ASP A 126 -4.44 -17.54 -17.40
CA ASP A 126 -4.72 -17.29 -18.82
C ASP A 126 -4.92 -15.79 -19.10
N LYS A 127 -5.18 -14.98 -18.08
CA LYS A 127 -5.49 -13.55 -18.20
C LYS A 127 -4.42 -12.65 -17.58
N TYR A 128 -3.83 -13.07 -16.47
CA TYR A 128 -2.90 -12.29 -15.67
C TYR A 128 -1.51 -12.91 -15.62
N ARG A 129 -0.51 -12.11 -15.27
CA ARG A 129 0.78 -12.63 -14.81
C ARG A 129 0.55 -13.51 -13.59
N THR A 130 1.35 -14.53 -13.41
CA THR A 130 1.25 -15.42 -12.24
C THR A 130 1.51 -14.65 -10.95
N GLU A 131 2.45 -13.72 -10.99
CA GLU A 131 2.80 -12.84 -9.88
C GLU A 131 3.21 -11.46 -10.40
N VAL A 132 3.06 -10.44 -9.58
CA VAL A 132 3.57 -9.09 -9.80
C VAL A 132 4.27 -8.65 -8.53
N GLU A 133 5.59 -8.47 -8.61
CA GLU A 133 6.37 -7.90 -7.53
C GLU A 133 5.88 -6.49 -7.17
N PRO A 134 6.06 -6.04 -5.92
CA PRO A 134 5.66 -4.70 -5.50
C PRO A 134 6.14 -3.61 -6.46
N LEU A 135 5.23 -2.79 -6.95
CA LEU A 135 5.52 -1.72 -7.90
C LEU A 135 6.16 -0.51 -7.22
N ILE A 136 5.76 -0.22 -5.98
CA ILE A 136 6.21 0.92 -5.19
C ILE A 136 7.37 0.48 -4.30
N SER A 137 8.46 1.23 -4.38
CA SER A 137 9.66 0.99 -3.56
C SER A 137 9.80 1.98 -2.40
N THR A 138 8.97 3.02 -2.34
CA THR A 138 8.98 3.98 -1.25
C THR A 138 8.37 3.40 0.02
N GLN A 139 8.98 3.75 1.16
CA GLN A 139 8.55 3.38 2.50
C GLN A 139 8.31 4.66 3.26
N TRP A 140 7.24 5.36 2.88
CA TRP A 140 6.91 6.65 3.45
C TRP A 140 5.86 6.52 4.54
N GLY A 141 5.83 7.51 5.42
CA GLY A 141 4.94 7.53 6.58
C GLY A 141 4.30 8.88 6.79
N GLN A 142 3.70 9.07 7.97
CA GLN A 142 2.90 10.24 8.28
C GLN A 142 3.60 11.22 9.22
N LEU A 143 4.73 10.83 9.82
CA LEU A 143 5.49 11.63 10.80
C LEU A 143 6.70 12.31 10.16
N ALA A 144 7.70 12.72 10.94
CA ALA A 144 8.93 13.35 10.44
C ALA A 144 9.66 12.48 9.39
N PRO A 145 10.17 13.06 8.31
CA PRO A 145 10.10 14.45 7.90
C PRO A 145 8.85 14.82 7.08
N PHE A 146 7.96 13.86 6.83
CA PHE A 146 6.86 13.96 5.89
C PHE A 146 5.89 15.08 6.25
N PHE A 147 5.66 15.32 7.54
CA PHE A 147 4.71 16.33 8.03
C PHE A 147 5.30 17.75 8.16
N TYR A 148 6.59 17.99 7.92
CA TYR A 148 7.26 19.27 8.21
C TYR A 148 6.76 20.48 7.40
N MET A 149 5.80 20.31 6.52
CA MET A 149 5.05 21.40 5.86
C MET A 149 3.55 21.36 6.16
N CYS A 150 3.07 20.34 6.84
CA CYS A 150 1.68 20.27 7.27
C CYS A 150 1.38 21.37 8.30
N PRO A 151 0.11 21.77 8.49
CA PRO A 151 -0.26 22.68 9.56
C PRO A 151 0.27 22.21 10.92
N MET A 152 0.56 23.15 11.80
CA MET A 152 0.90 22.87 13.18
C MET A 152 -0.36 22.74 14.03
N GLU A 153 -0.24 22.21 15.26
CA GLU A 153 -1.34 22.16 16.24
C GLU A 153 -1.93 23.56 16.46
N ASN A 154 -1.07 24.60 16.53
CA ASN A 154 -1.50 25.97 16.41
C ASN A 154 -1.37 26.42 14.94
N PRO A 155 -2.47 26.46 14.18
CA PRO A 155 -2.41 26.67 12.74
C PRO A 155 -1.97 28.08 12.32
N SER A 156 -1.91 29.04 13.24
CA SER A 156 -1.36 30.39 12.97
C SER A 156 0.14 30.41 12.85
N GLU A 157 0.85 29.36 13.25
CA GLU A 157 2.29 29.24 13.19
C GLU A 157 2.73 28.56 11.89
N HIS A 158 3.79 29.03 11.26
CA HIS A 158 4.46 28.42 10.10
C HIS A 158 3.51 27.92 8.97
N VAL A 159 2.57 28.76 8.57
CA VAL A 159 1.58 28.44 7.53
C VAL A 159 2.25 28.07 6.20
N GLY A 160 2.22 26.78 5.83
CA GLY A 160 2.75 26.27 4.57
C GLY A 160 4.28 26.36 4.43
N GLU A 161 5.01 26.58 5.52
CA GLU A 161 6.47 26.65 5.54
C GLU A 161 7.07 25.35 6.06
N TYR A 162 8.22 24.97 5.52
CA TYR A 162 8.98 23.83 6.04
C TYR A 162 9.62 24.19 7.39
N PHE A 163 9.18 23.55 8.42
CA PHE A 163 9.65 23.77 9.79
C PHE A 163 9.82 22.44 10.53
N PRO A 164 11.06 21.99 10.82
CA PRO A 164 11.30 20.75 11.54
C PRO A 164 10.94 20.89 13.04
N ALA A 165 9.74 20.46 13.39
CA ALA A 165 9.23 20.40 14.76
C ALA A 165 8.24 19.23 14.90
N ASP A 166 7.96 18.81 16.11
CA ASP A 166 7.15 17.61 16.39
C ASP A 166 5.64 17.92 16.60
N ASN A 167 5.24 19.18 16.61
CA ASN A 167 3.86 19.60 16.85
C ASN A 167 3.07 19.90 15.56
N HIS A 168 3.49 19.32 14.44
CA HIS A 168 2.71 19.33 13.21
C HIS A 168 1.55 18.33 13.27
N CYS A 169 0.47 18.67 12.59
CA CYS A 169 -0.55 17.69 12.23
C CYS A 169 0.07 16.57 11.39
N VAL A 170 -0.36 15.33 11.59
CA VAL A 170 0.13 14.21 10.78
C VAL A 170 -0.29 14.39 9.31
N VAL A 171 0.47 13.81 8.40
CA VAL A 171 0.22 13.93 6.94
C VAL A 171 -1.17 13.46 6.54
N GLY A 172 -1.66 12.38 7.16
CA GLY A 172 -2.87 11.67 6.76
C GLY A 172 -2.59 10.58 5.72
N CYS A 173 -3.14 9.39 5.94
CA CYS A 173 -2.88 8.19 5.15
C CYS A 173 -3.19 8.36 3.66
N VAL A 174 -4.25 9.09 3.31
CA VAL A 174 -4.65 9.37 1.92
C VAL A 174 -3.59 10.19 1.19
N ALA A 175 -3.03 11.22 1.85
CA ALA A 175 -1.97 12.02 1.24
C ALA A 175 -0.66 11.22 1.08
N VAL A 176 -0.32 10.34 2.04
CA VAL A 176 0.82 9.43 1.89
C VAL A 176 0.63 8.50 0.70
N THR A 177 -0.56 7.90 0.55
CA THR A 177 -0.90 7.02 -0.56
C THR A 177 -0.78 7.74 -1.90
N ALA A 178 -1.38 8.92 -2.03
CA ALA A 178 -1.29 9.74 -3.24
C ALA A 178 0.16 10.14 -3.57
N ALA A 179 0.92 10.59 -2.58
CA ALA A 179 2.30 11.03 -2.76
C ALA A 179 3.23 9.88 -3.21
N GLN A 180 3.07 8.67 -2.65
CA GLN A 180 3.84 7.50 -3.08
C GLN A 180 3.52 7.10 -4.53
N ILE A 181 2.25 7.16 -4.94
CA ILE A 181 1.85 6.89 -6.32
C ILE A 181 2.39 7.98 -7.27
N MET A 182 2.34 9.26 -6.88
CA MET A 182 2.94 10.34 -7.67
C MET A 182 4.46 10.17 -7.80
N ASN A 183 5.15 9.73 -6.76
CA ASN A 183 6.57 9.41 -6.81
C ASN A 183 6.86 8.20 -7.70
N TYR A 184 6.04 7.15 -7.66
CA TYR A 184 6.16 5.99 -8.55
C TYR A 184 6.16 6.38 -10.03
N TYR A 185 5.23 7.25 -10.42
CA TYR A 185 5.18 7.77 -11.79
C TYR A 185 6.18 8.91 -12.05
N ARG A 186 6.78 9.51 -10.99
CA ARG A 186 7.60 10.74 -11.06
C ARG A 186 6.88 11.84 -11.85
N PHE A 187 5.58 12.01 -11.57
CA PHE A 187 4.68 12.85 -12.34
C PHE A 187 3.62 13.52 -11.45
N PRO A 188 3.24 14.76 -11.77
CA PRO A 188 3.88 15.66 -12.74
C PRO A 188 5.12 16.35 -12.14
N SER A 189 5.96 16.98 -12.96
CA SER A 189 7.03 17.87 -12.46
C SER A 189 6.48 19.20 -11.89
N ASN A 190 5.33 19.65 -12.40
CA ASN A 190 4.61 20.84 -11.94
C ASN A 190 3.11 20.54 -11.94
N GLY A 191 2.40 21.07 -10.96
CA GLY A 191 0.93 21.01 -10.97
C GLY A 191 0.30 22.17 -11.76
N LYS A 192 -1.02 22.31 -11.61
CA LYS A 192 -1.81 23.38 -12.21
C LYS A 192 -2.88 23.92 -11.25
N GLY A 193 -3.22 25.22 -11.39
CA GLY A 193 -4.23 25.84 -10.55
C GLY A 193 -3.82 25.93 -9.07
N SER A 194 -4.81 26.10 -8.23
CA SER A 194 -4.62 26.28 -6.78
C SER A 194 -5.74 25.60 -6.01
N ALA A 195 -5.46 25.19 -4.79
CA ALA A 195 -6.45 24.76 -3.80
C ALA A 195 -6.16 25.39 -2.44
N GLN A 196 -7.14 25.32 -1.55
CA GLN A 196 -7.00 25.80 -0.18
C GLN A 196 -7.82 24.94 0.77
N ILE A 197 -7.34 24.86 2.01
CA ILE A 197 -8.07 24.31 3.15
C ILE A 197 -8.15 25.37 4.25
N THR A 198 -9.07 25.20 5.18
CA THR A 198 -9.25 26.12 6.31
C THR A 198 -9.21 25.32 7.61
N MET A 199 -8.47 25.83 8.58
CA MET A 199 -8.44 25.29 9.94
C MET A 199 -8.80 26.40 10.93
N THR A 200 -9.52 26.03 12.00
CA THR A 200 -9.79 26.97 13.08
C THR A 200 -8.65 26.93 14.09
N ASP A 201 -8.05 28.07 14.37
CA ASP A 201 -7.17 28.28 15.50
C ASP A 201 -8.02 28.43 16.77
N TRP A 202 -8.01 27.42 17.60
CA TRP A 202 -8.88 27.36 18.80
C TRP A 202 -8.46 28.33 19.91
N ASP A 203 -7.20 28.79 19.91
CA ASP A 203 -6.70 29.75 20.90
C ASP A 203 -7.18 31.16 20.57
N SER A 204 -7.15 31.54 19.31
CA SER A 204 -7.57 32.85 18.83
C SER A 204 -9.04 32.87 18.35
N LEU A 205 -9.68 31.71 18.15
CA LEU A 205 -10.99 31.54 17.54
C LEU A 205 -11.09 32.18 16.14
N THR A 206 -10.00 32.05 15.38
CA THR A 206 -9.93 32.58 14.00
C THR A 206 -9.64 31.47 13.01
N ASP A 207 -10.16 31.62 11.80
CA ASP A 207 -9.88 30.71 10.71
C ASP A 207 -8.57 31.07 10.02
N VAL A 208 -7.70 30.06 9.85
CA VAL A 208 -6.43 30.13 9.11
C VAL A 208 -6.61 29.40 7.79
N VAL A 209 -6.31 30.09 6.69
CA VAL A 209 -6.41 29.54 5.35
C VAL A 209 -5.02 29.13 4.86
N PHE A 210 -4.92 27.85 4.48
CA PHE A 210 -3.74 27.29 3.85
C PHE A 210 -3.99 27.17 2.35
N SER A 211 -3.27 27.93 1.55
CA SER A 211 -3.43 27.97 0.10
C SER A 211 -2.17 27.45 -0.59
N VAL A 212 -2.31 26.62 -1.60
CA VAL A 212 -1.24 26.13 -2.46
C VAL A 212 -1.51 26.50 -3.90
N ASN A 213 -0.52 27.13 -4.55
CA ASN A 213 -0.52 27.32 -5.99
C ASN A 213 0.33 26.20 -6.63
N PHE A 214 -0.32 25.17 -7.10
CA PHE A 214 0.34 24.01 -7.73
C PHE A 214 1.03 24.39 -9.02
N GLY A 215 0.53 25.40 -9.75
CA GLY A 215 1.10 25.87 -11.01
C GLY A 215 2.47 26.57 -10.85
N GLU A 216 2.78 27.06 -9.64
CA GLU A 216 4.07 27.67 -9.31
C GLU A 216 4.99 26.71 -8.55
N SER A 217 4.54 25.48 -8.30
CA SER A 217 5.26 24.48 -7.54
C SER A 217 5.98 23.50 -8.45
N THR A 218 7.21 23.12 -8.08
CA THR A 218 7.99 22.09 -8.76
C THR A 218 8.25 20.95 -7.80
N TYR A 219 8.07 19.71 -8.26
CA TYR A 219 8.28 18.50 -7.46
C TYR A 219 9.63 17.87 -7.81
N ASP A 220 10.54 17.87 -6.84
CA ASP A 220 11.91 17.38 -7.00
C ASP A 220 12.01 15.90 -6.62
N TYR A 221 11.50 15.01 -7.48
CA TYR A 221 11.52 13.57 -7.28
C TYR A 221 12.93 12.99 -7.16
N ASP A 222 13.98 13.67 -7.67
CA ASP A 222 15.37 13.21 -7.58
C ASP A 222 15.91 13.32 -6.15
N ASN A 223 15.38 14.27 -5.38
CA ASN A 223 15.73 14.44 -3.97
C ASN A 223 14.77 13.72 -3.00
N MET A 224 13.77 13.01 -3.49
CA MET A 224 12.92 12.17 -2.64
C MET A 224 13.56 10.79 -2.44
N LEU A 225 13.88 10.45 -1.19
CA LEU A 225 14.46 9.14 -0.85
C LEU A 225 13.40 8.05 -0.81
N LEU A 226 13.82 6.79 -0.97
CA LEU A 226 12.91 5.64 -0.81
C LEU A 226 12.47 5.45 0.64
N SER A 227 13.33 5.79 1.61
CA SER A 227 13.03 5.77 3.04
C SER A 227 13.78 6.89 3.76
N TYR A 228 13.29 7.28 4.93
CA TYR A 228 13.83 8.42 5.70
C TYR A 228 14.20 7.95 7.12
N PRO A 229 15.39 7.34 7.32
CA PRO A 229 15.88 7.05 8.65
C PRO A 229 16.18 8.34 9.41
N GLU A 230 16.03 8.32 10.74
CA GLU A 230 16.02 9.47 11.64
C GLU A 230 17.16 10.49 11.37
N ASP A 231 18.40 10.03 11.12
CA ASP A 231 19.56 10.89 10.85
C ASP A 231 20.09 10.74 9.40
N GLY A 232 19.29 10.21 8.47
CA GLY A 232 19.79 9.74 7.17
C GLY A 232 19.43 10.59 5.97
N TYR A 233 18.94 11.83 6.12
CA TYR A 233 18.53 12.70 5.01
C TYR A 233 18.98 14.15 5.24
N SER A 234 19.16 14.90 4.15
CA SER A 234 19.43 16.33 4.17
C SER A 234 18.13 17.15 4.24
N GLU A 235 18.23 18.43 4.64
CA GLU A 235 17.08 19.35 4.61
C GLU A 235 16.43 19.42 3.22
N THR A 236 17.23 19.44 2.14
CA THR A 236 16.70 19.42 0.76
C THR A 236 15.82 18.20 0.49
N GLN A 237 16.25 17.04 0.94
CA GLN A 237 15.50 15.78 0.78
C GLN A 237 14.24 15.76 1.64
N GLY A 238 14.34 16.21 2.90
CA GLY A 238 13.18 16.36 3.77
C GLY A 238 12.15 17.35 3.23
N ARG A 239 12.62 18.50 2.72
CA ARG A 239 11.76 19.52 2.11
C ARG A 239 11.06 19.01 0.85
N ALA A 240 11.75 18.25 0.00
CA ALA A 240 11.17 17.70 -1.23
C ALA A 240 9.98 16.78 -0.96
N VAL A 241 10.12 15.86 -0.01
CA VAL A 241 9.03 14.92 0.33
C VAL A 241 7.93 15.63 1.12
N ALA A 242 8.25 16.49 2.08
CA ALA A 242 7.26 17.22 2.87
C ALA A 242 6.37 18.12 2.01
N GLN A 243 6.96 18.77 0.97
CA GLN A 243 6.20 19.57 0.02
C GLN A 243 5.18 18.71 -0.75
N LEU A 244 5.58 17.55 -1.25
CA LEU A 244 4.67 16.67 -1.97
C LEU A 244 3.54 16.19 -1.05
N MET A 245 3.87 15.76 0.18
CA MET A 245 2.90 15.32 1.18
C MET A 245 1.87 16.39 1.52
N TYR A 246 2.32 17.60 1.84
CA TYR A 246 1.45 18.71 2.16
C TYR A 246 0.55 19.09 0.97
N HIS A 247 1.09 19.14 -0.25
CA HIS A 247 0.33 19.44 -1.46
C HIS A 247 -0.70 18.34 -1.75
N CYS A 248 -0.38 17.06 -1.52
CA CYS A 248 -1.36 15.96 -1.60
C CYS A 248 -2.48 16.12 -0.58
N GLY A 249 -2.19 16.58 0.63
CA GLY A 249 -3.21 16.87 1.63
C GLY A 249 -4.12 18.02 1.19
N VAL A 250 -3.56 19.16 0.77
CA VAL A 250 -4.37 20.32 0.35
C VAL A 250 -5.22 20.00 -0.88
N MET A 251 -4.68 19.29 -1.88
CA MET A 251 -5.47 18.91 -3.07
C MET A 251 -6.63 17.96 -2.75
N SER A 252 -6.51 17.21 -1.65
CA SER A 252 -7.50 16.22 -1.23
C SER A 252 -8.50 16.76 -0.21
N ASP A 253 -8.48 18.06 0.06
CA ASP A 253 -9.33 18.69 1.08
C ASP A 253 -9.16 18.03 2.47
N MET A 254 -7.89 17.88 2.91
CA MET A 254 -7.53 17.20 4.14
C MET A 254 -8.02 17.96 5.38
N ILE A 255 -8.68 17.25 6.28
CA ILE A 255 -8.96 17.69 7.64
C ILE A 255 -7.77 17.33 8.50
N TYR A 256 -6.92 18.31 8.80
CA TYR A 256 -5.70 18.11 9.55
C TYR A 256 -5.90 18.06 11.06
N SER A 257 -5.20 17.15 11.74
CA SER A 257 -5.14 17.03 13.20
C SER A 257 -3.80 16.40 13.62
N VAL A 258 -3.36 16.68 14.83
CA VAL A 258 -2.16 16.06 15.44
C VAL A 258 -2.41 14.59 15.77
N ASP A 259 -3.64 14.22 16.10
CA ASP A 259 -4.01 12.84 16.46
C ASP A 259 -4.33 11.98 15.23
N GLY A 260 -4.71 12.59 14.11
CA GLY A 260 -5.06 11.87 12.88
C GLY A 260 -5.70 12.78 11.84
N SER A 261 -5.05 12.94 10.69
CA SER A 261 -5.58 13.71 9.56
C SER A 261 -6.32 12.80 8.58
N GLY A 262 -7.47 13.25 8.08
CA GLY A 262 -8.36 12.42 7.27
C GLY A 262 -9.01 13.12 6.09
N THR A 263 -9.22 12.37 5.02
CA THR A 263 -10.03 12.69 3.85
C THR A 263 -10.38 11.38 3.12
N SER A 264 -11.03 11.43 1.95
CA SER A 264 -11.36 10.24 1.15
C SER A 264 -10.37 10.01 0.00
N ASN A 265 -10.24 8.75 -0.45
CA ASN A 265 -9.52 8.43 -1.68
C ASN A 265 -10.17 9.09 -2.92
N GLY A 266 -11.51 9.28 -2.89
CA GLY A 266 -12.24 10.00 -3.94
C GLY A 266 -11.82 11.46 -4.05
N ASN A 267 -11.61 12.16 -2.93
CA ASN A 267 -11.07 13.51 -2.94
C ASN A 267 -9.65 13.54 -3.51
N ALA A 268 -8.82 12.55 -3.15
CA ALA A 268 -7.45 12.48 -3.65
C ALA A 268 -7.39 12.26 -5.17
N ILE A 269 -8.15 11.30 -5.72
CA ILE A 269 -8.13 11.08 -7.19
C ILE A 269 -8.69 12.28 -7.94
N ASN A 270 -9.74 12.92 -7.42
CA ASN A 270 -10.26 14.16 -8.02
C ASN A 270 -9.20 15.27 -8.01
N GLY A 271 -8.49 15.46 -6.90
CA GLY A 271 -7.39 16.42 -6.81
C GLY A 271 -6.23 16.10 -7.77
N MET A 272 -5.88 14.81 -7.93
CA MET A 272 -4.86 14.38 -8.88
C MET A 272 -5.28 14.68 -10.33
N ILE A 273 -6.56 14.50 -10.67
CA ILE A 273 -7.10 14.83 -12.00
C ILE A 273 -7.11 16.35 -12.20
N ASP A 274 -7.59 17.10 -11.24
CA ASP A 274 -7.81 18.55 -11.38
C ASP A 274 -6.49 19.33 -11.36
N HIS A 275 -5.52 18.91 -10.56
CA HIS A 275 -4.30 19.67 -10.28
C HIS A 275 -3.03 19.04 -10.83
N PHE A 276 -3.02 17.73 -11.13
CA PHE A 276 -1.78 17.01 -11.46
C PHE A 276 -1.84 16.21 -12.76
N ASP A 277 -2.81 16.51 -13.63
CA ASP A 277 -2.94 15.90 -14.96
C ASP A 277 -2.98 14.36 -14.96
N TYR A 278 -3.62 13.76 -13.94
CA TYR A 278 -3.94 12.34 -13.97
C TYR A 278 -5.11 12.03 -14.89
N ASP A 279 -5.27 10.76 -15.26
CA ASP A 279 -6.29 10.33 -16.20
C ASP A 279 -7.70 10.60 -15.64
N PRO A 280 -8.57 11.35 -16.33
CA PRO A 280 -9.92 11.62 -15.87
C PRO A 280 -10.82 10.38 -15.80
N ALA A 281 -10.36 9.21 -16.25
CA ALA A 281 -11.02 7.93 -16.04
C ALA A 281 -10.71 7.29 -14.67
N GLY A 282 -9.84 7.92 -13.87
CA GLY A 282 -9.59 7.48 -12.49
C GLY A 282 -10.84 7.68 -11.65
N GLU A 283 -11.28 6.64 -10.93
CA GLU A 283 -12.48 6.69 -10.10
C GLU A 283 -12.36 5.80 -8.86
N GLU A 284 -13.00 6.20 -7.77
CA GLU A 284 -13.18 5.37 -6.59
C GLU A 284 -14.41 4.49 -6.76
N ILE A 285 -14.27 3.19 -6.49
CA ILE A 285 -15.34 2.21 -6.52
C ILE A 285 -15.49 1.52 -5.17
N ASP A 286 -16.75 1.20 -4.81
CA ASP A 286 -17.09 0.55 -3.55
C ASP A 286 -17.22 -0.96 -3.70
N ARG A 287 -16.68 -1.70 -2.74
CA ARG A 287 -16.80 -3.16 -2.69
C ARG A 287 -18.24 -3.64 -2.54
N TYR A 288 -19.07 -2.89 -1.85
CA TYR A 288 -20.48 -3.26 -1.58
C TYR A 288 -21.27 -3.67 -2.84
N PHE A 289 -20.92 -3.11 -3.99
CA PHE A 289 -21.60 -3.39 -5.27
C PHE A 289 -20.93 -4.51 -6.08
N SER A 290 -19.94 -5.21 -5.51
CA SER A 290 -19.14 -6.20 -6.23
C SER A 290 -19.13 -7.56 -5.52
N THR A 291 -19.16 -8.65 -6.30
CA THR A 291 -18.82 -9.97 -5.76
C THR A 291 -17.32 -10.05 -5.51
N GLU A 292 -16.90 -10.95 -4.60
CA GLU A 292 -15.47 -11.22 -4.32
C GLU A 292 -14.65 -11.38 -5.60
N LYS A 293 -15.11 -12.25 -6.49
CA LYS A 293 -14.42 -12.52 -7.77
C LYS A 293 -14.29 -11.30 -8.66
N VAL A 294 -15.32 -10.45 -8.74
CA VAL A 294 -15.28 -9.22 -9.55
C VAL A 294 -14.31 -8.24 -8.93
N TRP A 295 -14.36 -8.09 -7.61
CA TRP A 295 -13.49 -7.19 -6.87
C TRP A 295 -12.01 -7.55 -7.04
N MET A 296 -11.65 -8.80 -6.76
CA MET A 296 -10.26 -9.25 -6.88
C MET A 296 -9.77 -9.21 -8.35
N ASN A 297 -10.60 -9.58 -9.30
CA ASN A 297 -10.22 -9.45 -10.71
C ASN A 297 -10.00 -8.00 -11.15
N THR A 298 -10.77 -7.04 -10.63
CA THR A 298 -10.53 -5.62 -10.88
C THR A 298 -9.18 -5.18 -10.32
N LEU A 299 -8.86 -5.62 -9.11
CA LEU A 299 -7.57 -5.36 -8.49
C LEU A 299 -6.41 -5.96 -9.30
N TYR A 300 -6.54 -7.23 -9.72
CA TYR A 300 -5.53 -7.88 -10.57
C TYR A 300 -5.39 -7.19 -11.93
N ASP A 301 -6.47 -6.69 -12.53
CA ASP A 301 -6.43 -5.92 -13.79
C ASP A 301 -5.57 -4.66 -13.64
N GLU A 302 -5.73 -3.91 -12.55
CA GLU A 302 -4.94 -2.70 -12.27
C GLU A 302 -3.45 -3.03 -12.09
N ILE A 303 -3.14 -3.94 -11.18
CA ILE A 303 -1.75 -4.29 -10.86
C ILE A 303 -1.06 -4.95 -12.06
N ASN A 304 -1.76 -5.80 -12.80
CA ASN A 304 -1.22 -6.43 -14.02
C ASN A 304 -0.86 -5.41 -15.11
N GLN A 305 -1.49 -4.23 -15.09
CA GLN A 305 -1.17 -3.10 -15.96
C GLN A 305 -0.14 -2.13 -15.35
N ASN A 306 0.52 -2.52 -14.24
CA ASN A 306 1.46 -1.73 -13.46
C ASN A 306 0.84 -0.41 -12.94
N ARG A 307 -0.39 -0.48 -12.47
CA ARG A 307 -1.07 0.61 -11.79
C ARG A 307 -1.24 0.25 -10.31
N PRO A 308 -0.51 0.91 -9.40
CA PRO A 308 -0.74 0.78 -7.96
C PRO A 308 -2.15 1.26 -7.62
N VAL A 309 -2.80 0.59 -6.67
CA VAL A 309 -4.18 0.86 -6.28
C VAL A 309 -4.21 1.56 -4.93
N MET A 310 -4.88 2.72 -4.84
CA MET A 310 -5.27 3.31 -3.57
C MET A 310 -6.43 2.50 -3.02
N TYR A 311 -6.22 1.84 -1.89
CA TYR A 311 -7.23 1.03 -1.24
C TYR A 311 -7.60 1.63 0.11
N ALA A 312 -8.85 1.56 0.52
CA ALA A 312 -9.28 1.99 1.83
C ALA A 312 -10.19 0.95 2.49
N GLY A 313 -10.05 0.84 3.80
CA GLY A 313 -10.95 0.09 4.66
C GLY A 313 -11.38 0.96 5.83
N TYR A 314 -12.64 0.80 6.26
CA TYR A 314 -13.22 1.53 7.38
C TYR A 314 -13.73 0.55 8.42
N THR A 315 -13.51 0.88 9.68
CA THR A 315 -14.09 0.20 10.83
C THR A 315 -15.10 1.12 11.50
N TYR A 316 -16.14 0.55 12.06
CA TYR A 316 -17.11 1.27 12.88
C TYR A 316 -17.06 0.73 14.30
N ASP A 317 -16.77 1.58 15.27
CA ASP A 317 -16.83 1.23 16.67
C ASP A 317 -18.24 1.51 17.19
N GLU A 318 -19.00 0.46 17.50
CA GLU A 318 -20.38 0.58 18.03
C GLU A 318 -20.46 1.26 19.39
N ALA A 319 -19.41 1.19 20.22
CA ALA A 319 -19.40 1.73 21.57
C ALA A 319 -19.15 3.24 21.58
N THR A 320 -18.27 3.71 20.70
CA THR A 320 -17.92 5.14 20.59
C THR A 320 -18.68 5.84 19.45
N HIS A 321 -19.26 5.08 18.55
CA HIS A 321 -19.85 5.56 17.27
C HIS A 321 -18.80 6.23 16.35
N ASP A 322 -17.52 5.91 16.54
CA ASP A 322 -16.45 6.42 15.72
C ASP A 322 -16.24 5.58 14.47
N ILE A 323 -15.94 6.24 13.36
CA ILE A 323 -15.54 5.60 12.12
C ILE A 323 -14.03 5.78 12.01
N GLY A 324 -13.29 4.70 12.24
CA GLY A 324 -11.88 4.62 11.91
C GLY A 324 -11.70 4.19 10.47
N GLY A 325 -10.74 4.79 9.76
CA GLY A 325 -10.43 4.39 8.39
C GLY A 325 -8.95 4.51 8.11
N HIS A 326 -8.48 3.70 7.15
CA HIS A 326 -7.11 3.79 6.69
C HIS A 326 -7.05 3.61 5.18
N SER A 327 -6.27 4.49 4.53
CA SER A 327 -5.90 4.37 3.12
C SER A 327 -4.49 3.81 3.01
N PHE A 328 -4.30 2.83 2.13
CA PHE A 328 -3.04 2.16 1.88
C PHE A 328 -2.91 1.79 0.40
N ILE A 329 -1.76 1.29 0.00
CA ILE A 329 -1.50 0.91 -1.39
C ILE A 329 -1.51 -0.60 -1.52
N ILE A 330 -2.18 -1.10 -2.55
CA ILE A 330 -1.99 -2.47 -3.04
C ILE A 330 -1.29 -2.36 -4.39
N ASP A 331 -0.12 -3.00 -4.52
CA ASP A 331 0.76 -2.79 -5.67
C ASP A 331 1.48 -4.04 -6.17
N GLY A 332 1.12 -5.21 -5.64
CA GLY A 332 1.64 -6.50 -6.06
C GLY A 332 0.67 -7.62 -5.73
N TYR A 333 0.89 -8.80 -6.31
CA TYR A 333 0.17 -10.03 -5.95
C TYR A 333 0.98 -11.27 -6.31
N ASP A 334 0.64 -12.40 -5.67
CA ASP A 334 1.23 -13.71 -5.98
C ASP A 334 0.21 -14.70 -6.57
N ALA A 335 0.69 -15.91 -6.89
CA ALA A 335 -0.11 -16.97 -7.49
C ALA A 335 -1.20 -17.53 -6.56
N ASP A 336 -1.01 -17.38 -5.26
CA ASP A 336 -1.92 -17.87 -4.23
C ASP A 336 -3.05 -16.87 -3.94
N GLY A 337 -2.99 -15.67 -4.55
CA GLY A 337 -4.01 -14.62 -4.43
C GLY A 337 -3.74 -13.63 -3.30
N MET A 338 -2.61 -13.75 -2.62
CA MET A 338 -2.16 -12.73 -1.67
C MET A 338 -1.74 -11.45 -2.42
N VAL A 339 -2.00 -10.31 -1.82
CA VAL A 339 -1.64 -9.01 -2.38
C VAL A 339 -0.59 -8.31 -1.53
N HIS A 340 0.33 -7.59 -2.17
CA HIS A 340 1.27 -6.75 -1.45
C HIS A 340 0.60 -5.46 -0.99
N VAL A 341 0.75 -5.17 0.31
CA VAL A 341 0.21 -3.98 0.98
C VAL A 341 1.36 -3.11 1.47
N ASN A 342 1.36 -1.84 1.05
CA ASN A 342 2.17 -0.78 1.64
C ASN A 342 1.24 0.07 2.51
N TRP A 343 1.39 -0.04 3.82
CA TRP A 343 0.51 0.60 4.79
C TRP A 343 0.70 2.11 4.93
N GLY A 344 1.78 2.68 4.39
CA GLY A 344 2.10 4.11 4.56
C GLY A 344 2.59 4.46 5.97
N TRP A 345 3.26 3.52 6.64
CA TRP A 345 3.83 3.65 7.99
C TRP A 345 5.34 3.40 7.99
N ALA A 346 6.06 4.08 7.09
CA ALA A 346 7.52 3.97 6.96
C ALA A 346 8.02 2.52 6.75
N GLY A 347 7.20 1.69 6.10
CA GLY A 347 7.48 0.29 5.83
C GLY A 347 7.18 -0.65 7.00
N ASP A 348 6.64 -0.14 8.11
CA ASP A 348 6.22 -1.01 9.21
C ASP A 348 5.02 -1.86 8.79
N SER A 349 5.18 -3.17 8.95
CA SER A 349 4.20 -4.20 8.61
C SER A 349 3.86 -4.31 7.11
N ASP A 350 4.58 -3.65 6.20
CA ASP A 350 4.41 -3.88 4.75
C ASP A 350 4.69 -5.35 4.42
N GLY A 351 3.92 -5.93 3.48
CA GLY A 351 4.06 -7.36 3.14
C GLY A 351 2.92 -7.90 2.29
N MET A 352 2.85 -9.24 2.21
CA MET A 352 1.79 -9.94 1.49
C MET A 352 0.64 -10.27 2.44
N TYR A 353 -0.60 -10.02 2.01
CA TYR A 353 -1.81 -10.14 2.80
C TYR A 353 -2.92 -10.84 2.02
N ASP A 354 -3.66 -11.71 2.70
CA ASP A 354 -4.92 -12.21 2.19
C ASP A 354 -6.04 -11.23 2.56
N ILE A 355 -6.52 -10.46 1.59
CA ILE A 355 -7.62 -9.52 1.78
C ILE A 355 -8.99 -10.14 1.48
N SER A 356 -9.05 -11.36 0.95
CA SER A 356 -10.31 -12.06 0.69
C SER A 356 -11.03 -12.41 1.99
N ILE A 357 -10.28 -12.69 3.05
CA ILE A 357 -10.80 -12.98 4.39
C ILE A 357 -11.56 -11.80 5.00
N LEU A 358 -11.34 -10.58 4.52
CA LEU A 358 -12.04 -9.39 5.00
C LEU A 358 -13.49 -9.28 4.49
N ASN A 359 -14.01 -10.30 3.80
CA ASN A 359 -15.37 -10.32 3.30
C ASN A 359 -16.06 -11.67 3.53
N PRO A 360 -16.25 -12.09 4.81
CA PRO A 360 -16.95 -13.32 5.09
C PRO A 360 -18.44 -13.17 4.77
N PRO A 361 -19.05 -14.15 4.11
CA PRO A 361 -20.49 -14.14 3.91
C PRO A 361 -21.19 -14.24 5.28
N ASP A 362 -22.13 -13.35 5.54
CA ASP A 362 -23.06 -13.35 6.67
C ASP A 362 -22.57 -12.91 8.06
N THR A 363 -21.40 -12.27 8.19
CA THR A 363 -20.99 -11.67 9.47
C THR A 363 -21.07 -10.15 9.43
N GLY A 364 -21.74 -9.53 10.39
CA GLY A 364 -21.96 -8.06 10.44
C GLY A 364 -20.79 -7.28 11.06
N TRP A 365 -19.54 -7.75 10.94
CA TRP A 365 -18.39 -7.18 11.66
C TRP A 365 -17.15 -7.05 10.78
N SER A 366 -16.44 -5.97 10.93
CA SER A 366 -15.06 -5.66 10.53
C SER A 366 -14.88 -4.73 9.34
N PHE A 367 -13.65 -4.48 8.89
CA PHE A 367 -13.22 -3.71 7.71
C PHE A 367 -14.19 -3.73 6.51
N GLU A 368 -15.23 -4.52 6.65
CA GLU A 368 -16.32 -4.75 5.73
C GLU A 368 -17.26 -3.58 5.53
N TYR A 369 -17.32 -2.66 6.50
CA TYR A 369 -18.40 -1.68 6.44
C TYR A 369 -18.28 -0.81 5.20
N TYR A 370 -17.05 -0.45 4.82
CA TYR A 370 -16.76 0.21 3.56
C TYR A 370 -15.33 -0.11 3.13
N GLN A 371 -15.18 -1.00 2.17
CA GLN A 371 -13.94 -1.09 1.42
C GLN A 371 -14.11 -0.39 0.09
N SER A 372 -13.14 0.44 -0.27
CA SER A 372 -13.09 1.10 -1.58
C SER A 372 -11.70 0.95 -2.20
N MET A 373 -11.62 1.07 -3.51
CA MET A 373 -10.37 1.21 -4.22
C MET A 373 -10.51 2.23 -5.35
N VAL A 374 -9.42 2.90 -5.66
CA VAL A 374 -9.34 3.77 -6.82
C VAL A 374 -8.70 3.01 -7.96
N ILE A 375 -9.43 2.92 -9.06
CA ILE A 375 -8.96 2.31 -10.32
C ILE A 375 -8.55 3.40 -11.32
N GLY A 376 -7.73 3.03 -12.31
CA GLY A 376 -7.31 3.93 -13.37
C GLY A 376 -6.30 5.00 -12.96
N VAL A 377 -5.63 4.85 -11.80
CA VAL A 377 -4.66 5.83 -11.31
C VAL A 377 -3.39 5.79 -12.16
N ARG A 378 -3.27 6.76 -13.04
CA ARG A 378 -2.11 6.92 -13.95
C ARG A 378 -2.04 8.36 -14.48
N PRO A 379 -0.86 8.82 -14.92
CA PRO A 379 -0.74 10.05 -15.70
C PRO A 379 -1.66 10.02 -16.91
N ASN A 380 -2.33 11.13 -17.19
CA ASN A 380 -3.18 11.24 -18.38
C ASN A 380 -2.33 11.01 -19.64
N PRO A 381 -2.66 10.02 -20.48
CA PRO A 381 -1.89 9.72 -21.68
C PRO A 381 -1.79 10.90 -22.67
N SER A 382 -2.73 11.85 -22.59
CA SER A 382 -2.73 13.07 -23.41
C SER A 382 -1.88 14.20 -22.83
N ALA A 383 -1.62 14.18 -21.51
CA ALA A 383 -0.79 15.15 -20.80
C ALA A 383 0.68 14.73 -20.73
N VAL A 384 0.96 13.44 -20.89
CA VAL A 384 2.34 12.98 -21.07
C VAL A 384 2.78 13.49 -22.45
N ASP A 385 3.39 14.67 -22.45
CA ASP A 385 4.14 15.11 -23.61
C ASP A 385 5.07 13.97 -24.01
N VAL A 386 4.81 13.39 -25.15
CA VAL A 386 5.83 12.63 -25.86
C VAL A 386 6.98 13.63 -25.97
N VAL A 387 7.96 13.53 -25.08
CA VAL A 387 9.19 14.32 -25.18
C VAL A 387 9.64 14.06 -26.61
N LYS A 388 9.32 14.98 -27.48
CA LYS A 388 9.90 15.03 -28.82
C LYS A 388 11.36 15.30 -28.56
N VAL A 389 12.09 14.23 -28.25
CA VAL A 389 13.54 14.26 -28.18
C VAL A 389 13.92 14.76 -29.58
N ASN A 390 14.30 16.02 -29.64
CA ASN A 390 14.81 16.58 -30.86
C ASN A 390 16.03 15.73 -31.23
N PRO A 391 15.98 14.90 -32.29
CA PRO A 391 17.04 13.94 -32.57
C PRO A 391 18.37 14.59 -32.95
N ALA A 392 18.42 15.91 -32.95
CA ALA A 392 19.58 16.70 -33.36
C ALA A 392 20.52 17.12 -32.21
N VAL A 393 20.20 16.87 -30.94
CA VAL A 393 21.08 17.28 -29.83
C VAL A 393 21.47 16.05 -29.03
N ASN A 394 22.65 15.46 -29.37
CA ASN A 394 23.40 14.49 -28.56
C ASN A 394 22.59 13.36 -27.91
N ALA A 395 21.88 12.56 -28.73
CA ALA A 395 21.35 11.30 -28.24
C ALA A 395 22.50 10.48 -27.64
N PRO A 396 22.41 10.03 -26.39
CA PRO A 396 23.47 9.26 -25.79
C PRO A 396 23.67 7.98 -26.61
N THR A 397 24.87 7.82 -27.16
CA THR A 397 25.25 6.60 -27.89
C THR A 397 25.40 5.43 -26.90
N GLY A 398 24.82 4.26 -27.24
CA GLY A 398 24.90 3.08 -26.41
C GLY A 398 23.56 2.38 -26.22
N VAL A 399 23.58 1.33 -25.41
CA VAL A 399 22.42 0.53 -25.06
C VAL A 399 22.04 0.83 -23.62
N PHE A 400 20.78 1.21 -23.42
CA PHE A 400 20.20 1.50 -22.12
C PHE A 400 18.99 0.59 -21.90
N SER A 401 18.76 0.21 -20.64
CA SER A 401 17.48 -0.36 -20.21
C SER A 401 16.37 0.69 -20.29
N ILE A 402 15.13 0.26 -20.19
CA ILE A 402 13.96 1.16 -20.32
C ILE A 402 13.86 2.18 -19.18
N ASP A 403 14.48 1.87 -18.02
CA ASP A 403 14.64 2.73 -16.84
C ASP A 403 15.86 3.68 -16.95
N GLY A 404 16.53 3.74 -18.13
CA GLY A 404 17.63 4.67 -18.39
C GLY A 404 19.02 4.19 -17.92
N ARG A 405 19.14 3.00 -17.33
CA ARG A 405 20.43 2.47 -16.92
C ARG A 405 21.27 2.07 -18.11
N ARG A 406 22.52 2.60 -18.21
CA ARG A 406 23.43 2.25 -19.30
C ARG A 406 23.91 0.81 -19.16
N LEU A 407 23.61 -0.03 -20.14
CA LEU A 407 23.98 -1.43 -20.18
C LEU A 407 25.31 -1.66 -20.92
N ARG A 408 25.57 -0.86 -21.98
CA ARG A 408 26.81 -0.92 -22.79
C ARG A 408 27.15 0.46 -23.38
N SER A 409 28.44 0.71 -23.56
CA SER A 409 28.98 1.99 -24.07
C SER A 409 29.24 2.02 -25.58
N ASP A 410 29.26 0.87 -26.25
CA ASP A 410 29.63 0.70 -27.65
C ASP A 410 28.48 0.07 -28.44
N GLY A 411 28.38 0.40 -29.72
CA GLY A 411 27.35 -0.04 -30.65
C GLY A 411 27.32 -1.56 -30.88
N ALA A 412 26.94 -2.30 -29.82
CA ALA A 412 26.80 -3.74 -29.87
C ALA A 412 25.69 -4.13 -30.85
N SER A 413 25.95 -5.10 -31.72
CA SER A 413 24.97 -5.67 -32.62
C SER A 413 23.76 -6.19 -31.81
N ARG A 414 22.55 -5.95 -32.32
CA ARG A 414 21.26 -6.37 -31.74
C ARG A 414 21.21 -7.85 -31.31
N GLY A 415 22.04 -8.70 -31.91
CA GLY A 415 22.06 -10.15 -31.69
C GLY A 415 22.70 -10.62 -30.36
N SER A 416 23.21 -9.72 -29.51
CA SER A 416 23.85 -10.07 -28.24
C SER A 416 23.10 -9.59 -26.99
N LEU A 417 21.89 -9.05 -27.17
CA LEU A 417 21.03 -8.61 -26.08
C LEU A 417 19.97 -9.67 -25.79
N PRO A 418 19.66 -9.95 -24.53
CA PRO A 418 18.50 -10.76 -24.18
C PRO A 418 17.21 -10.17 -24.78
N PRO A 419 16.17 -10.98 -25.00
CA PRO A 419 14.87 -10.47 -25.42
C PRO A 419 14.34 -9.44 -24.42
N GLY A 420 13.83 -8.33 -24.92
CA GLY A 420 13.35 -7.24 -24.07
C GLY A 420 13.22 -5.92 -24.82
N PHE A 421 12.87 -4.87 -24.05
CA PHE A 421 12.82 -3.50 -24.56
C PHE A 421 14.07 -2.73 -24.12
N TYR A 422 14.67 -2.00 -25.05
CA TYR A 422 15.89 -1.23 -24.84
C TYR A 422 15.79 0.14 -25.50
N ILE A 423 16.62 1.07 -25.06
CA ILE A 423 16.90 2.32 -25.75
C ILE A 423 18.28 2.14 -26.39
N ILE A 424 18.34 2.09 -27.71
CA ILE A 424 19.60 1.95 -28.47
C ILE A 424 19.78 3.21 -29.31
N ASP A 425 20.85 3.94 -29.06
CA ASP A 425 21.17 5.20 -29.73
C ASP A 425 19.97 6.17 -29.73
N GLY A 426 19.33 6.29 -28.56
CA GLY A 426 18.18 7.16 -28.35
C GLY A 426 16.85 6.66 -28.94
N LYS A 427 16.79 5.44 -29.49
CA LYS A 427 15.56 4.86 -30.05
C LYS A 427 15.10 3.64 -29.24
N LYS A 428 13.80 3.59 -28.94
CA LYS A 428 13.17 2.43 -28.32
C LYS A 428 13.21 1.25 -29.29
N CYS A 429 13.84 0.17 -28.89
CA CYS A 429 14.00 -1.05 -29.69
C CYS A 429 13.47 -2.25 -28.91
N ARG A 430 12.75 -3.14 -29.60
CA ARG A 430 12.39 -4.47 -29.09
C ARG A 430 13.37 -5.49 -29.67
N VAL A 431 13.96 -6.29 -28.79
CA VAL A 431 14.77 -7.48 -29.16
C VAL A 431 13.86 -8.69 -28.94
N ASN A 432 13.59 -9.42 -30.00
CA ASN A 432 12.76 -10.63 -29.98
C ASN A 432 13.65 -11.87 -29.78
N PHE A 433 13.02 -12.98 -29.35
CA PHE A 433 13.63 -14.30 -29.30
C PHE A 433 14.04 -14.77 -30.70
#